data_3092aab0b8e70a64fce54d0670751aa3
#
_entry.id   3092aab0b8e70a64fce54d0670751aa3
#
_cell.length_a   1.000
_cell.length_b   1.000
_cell.length_c   1.000
_cell.angle_alpha   90.00
_cell.angle_beta   90.00
_cell.angle_gamma   90.00
#
_symmetry.space_group_name_H-M   'P 1'
#
loop_
_entity.id
_entity.type
_entity.pdbx_description
1 polymer ?
#
loop_
_entity_poly.entity_id
_entity_poly.type
_entity_poly.pdbx_seq_one_letter_code
_entity_poly.pdbx_strand_id
1 'polypeptide(L)'
;YSWDKDGVLRATHDLLVERNTLFDDMVKKLNEYPQLKDLLKAILFEGKKRSFYTDEKYLQIGVMFNFIKNDYGNVAIVCRLVETRLYNLFIGENETARIFDMGQQDKNSFIYDGHIDMRLLLERFCRHFNEIYNPEKDEEFLERNGRMIFLTYLRPIINGVGNYYCEA
;
A
#
# COMPACT_ATOMS: atom_id res chain seq x y z
N TYR A 1 14.90 -20.67 -9.59
CA TYR A 1 14.67 -19.38 -10.26
C TYR A 1 15.75 -19.16 -11.31
N SER A 2 15.40 -18.62 -12.48
CA SER A 2 16.37 -18.14 -13.44
C SER A 2 16.94 -16.78 -12.98
N TRP A 3 18.21 -16.52 -13.32
CA TRP A 3 18.88 -15.24 -13.02
C TRP A 3 18.59 -14.20 -14.12
N ASP A 4 17.30 -14.07 -14.48
CA ASP A 4 16.75 -13.09 -15.42
C ASP A 4 15.70 -12.22 -14.72
N LYS A 5 15.18 -11.24 -15.43
CA LYS A 5 14.14 -10.32 -14.91
C LYS A 5 12.91 -11.08 -14.41
N ASP A 6 12.47 -12.11 -15.12
CA ASP A 6 11.27 -12.88 -14.76
C ASP A 6 11.51 -13.74 -13.52
N GLY A 7 12.72 -14.27 -13.35
CA GLY A 7 13.12 -15.02 -12.16
C GLY A 7 13.15 -14.12 -10.92
N VAL A 8 13.67 -12.90 -11.05
CA VAL A 8 13.67 -11.89 -9.96
C VAL A 8 12.25 -11.49 -9.60
N LEU A 9 11.38 -11.24 -10.57
CA LEU A 9 9.98 -10.89 -10.32
C LEU A 9 9.23 -12.02 -9.60
N ARG A 10 9.42 -13.26 -10.04
CA ARG A 10 8.82 -14.44 -9.36
C ARG A 10 9.33 -14.59 -7.94
N ALA A 11 10.63 -14.51 -7.71
CA ALA A 11 11.20 -14.60 -6.38
C ALA A 11 10.69 -13.47 -5.45
N THR A 12 10.54 -12.25 -5.98
CA THR A 12 9.97 -11.13 -5.22
C THR A 12 8.51 -11.39 -4.86
N HIS A 13 7.72 -11.90 -5.81
CA HIS A 13 6.32 -12.26 -5.57
C HIS A 13 6.22 -13.32 -4.47
N ASP A 14 6.99 -14.40 -4.58
CA ASP A 14 6.96 -15.50 -3.61
C ASP A 14 7.37 -15.02 -2.21
N LEU A 15 8.38 -14.17 -2.12
CA LEU A 15 8.80 -13.56 -0.85
C LEU A 15 7.71 -12.69 -0.21
N LEU A 16 6.90 -12.01 -1.03
CA LEU A 16 5.79 -11.18 -0.54
C LEU A 16 4.59 -12.01 -0.05
N VAL A 17 4.35 -13.17 -0.66
CA VAL A 17 3.20 -14.04 -0.36
C VAL A 17 3.54 -15.01 0.76
N GLU A 18 4.77 -15.52 0.79
CA GLU A 18 5.19 -16.48 1.82
C GLU A 18 5.26 -15.83 3.21
N ARG A 19 4.86 -16.61 4.20
CA ARG A 19 5.06 -16.25 5.59
C ARG A 19 6.53 -16.43 5.95
N ASN A 20 7.19 -15.36 6.36
CA ASN A 20 8.56 -15.42 6.84
C ASN A 20 8.76 -14.60 8.12
N THR A 21 9.74 -14.99 8.91
CA THR A 21 10.03 -14.40 10.22
C THR A 21 10.40 -12.92 10.13
N LEU A 22 11.05 -12.49 9.04
CA LEU A 22 11.41 -11.08 8.83
C LEU A 22 10.14 -10.19 8.82
N PHE A 23 9.13 -10.58 8.05
CA PHE A 23 7.89 -9.80 7.97
C PHE A 23 7.03 -9.92 9.22
N ASP A 24 7.03 -11.08 9.88
CA ASP A 24 6.36 -11.25 11.18
C ASP A 24 6.99 -10.31 12.24
N ASP A 25 8.32 -10.20 12.27
CA ASP A 25 9.05 -9.27 13.16
C ASP A 25 8.78 -7.80 12.81
N MET A 26 8.71 -7.46 11.52
CA MET A 26 8.33 -6.12 11.08
C MET A 26 6.94 -5.73 11.59
N VAL A 27 5.92 -6.58 11.42
CA VAL A 27 4.55 -6.34 11.92
C VAL A 27 4.54 -6.14 13.43
N LYS A 28 5.26 -7.00 14.17
CA LYS A 28 5.39 -6.90 15.62
C LYS A 28 5.98 -5.55 16.02
N LYS A 29 7.06 -5.12 15.36
CA LYS A 29 7.69 -3.82 15.64
C LYS A 29 6.80 -2.63 15.33
N LEU A 30 6.03 -2.66 14.25
CA LEU A 30 5.06 -1.62 13.95
C LEU A 30 3.97 -1.50 15.03
N ASN A 31 3.55 -2.62 15.62
CA ASN A 31 2.59 -2.60 16.73
C ASN A 31 3.22 -2.10 18.04
N GLU A 32 4.52 -2.34 18.26
CA GLU A 32 5.26 -1.81 19.42
C GLU A 32 5.53 -0.28 19.31
N TYR A 33 5.61 0.26 18.09
CA TYR A 33 5.93 1.67 17.81
C TYR A 33 4.85 2.35 16.96
N PRO A 34 3.71 2.74 17.55
CA PRO A 34 2.61 3.37 16.80
C PRO A 34 3.00 4.62 16.02
N GLN A 35 3.89 5.47 16.59
CA GLN A 35 4.38 6.67 15.92
C GLN A 35 5.12 6.36 14.60
N LEU A 36 5.89 5.26 14.56
CA LEU A 36 6.52 4.79 13.33
C LEU A 36 5.47 4.30 12.32
N LYS A 37 4.48 3.58 12.80
CA LYS A 37 3.36 3.08 11.96
C LYS A 37 2.60 4.23 11.32
N ASP A 38 2.28 5.28 12.09
CA ASP A 38 1.56 6.46 11.61
C ASP A 38 2.40 7.26 10.61
N LEU A 39 3.72 7.39 10.87
CA LEU A 39 4.65 8.00 9.92
C LEU A 39 4.67 7.26 8.59
N LEU A 40 4.78 5.93 8.61
CA LEU A 40 4.80 5.11 7.40
C LEU A 40 3.49 5.22 6.62
N LYS A 41 2.34 5.25 7.31
CA LYS A 41 1.04 5.50 6.67
C LYS A 41 0.99 6.87 6.02
N ALA A 42 1.46 7.93 6.70
CA ALA A 42 1.48 9.29 6.15
C ALA A 42 2.38 9.39 4.90
N ILE A 43 3.55 8.74 4.90
CA ILE A 43 4.43 8.72 3.72
C ILE A 43 3.77 7.96 2.56
N LEU A 44 3.22 6.77 2.83
CA LEU A 44 2.71 5.88 1.78
C LEU A 44 1.38 6.34 1.18
N PHE A 45 0.45 6.82 2.00
CA PHE A 45 -0.91 7.11 1.54
C PHE A 45 -1.19 8.61 1.36
N GLU A 46 -0.52 9.47 2.14
CA GLU A 46 -0.72 10.91 2.07
C GLU A 46 0.37 11.63 1.26
N GLY A 47 1.46 10.92 0.88
CA GLY A 47 2.60 11.50 0.16
C GLY A 47 3.34 12.56 0.96
N LYS A 48 3.21 12.55 2.30
CA LYS A 48 3.87 13.52 3.16
C LYS A 48 5.37 13.33 3.18
N LYS A 49 6.10 14.41 2.86
CA LYS A 49 7.55 14.47 3.04
C LYS A 49 7.86 14.83 4.49
N ARG A 50 8.78 14.10 5.09
CA ARG A 50 9.26 14.36 6.43
C ARG A 50 10.78 14.48 6.44
N SER A 51 11.30 15.52 7.09
CA SER A 51 12.72 15.66 7.30
C SER A 51 13.23 14.57 8.25
N PHE A 52 14.43 14.08 7.96
CA PHE A 52 15.07 13.03 8.75
C PHE A 52 15.87 13.66 9.89
N TYR A 53 15.43 13.47 11.13
CA TYR A 53 16.13 13.92 12.33
C TYR A 53 16.68 12.69 13.08
N THR A 54 18.01 12.64 13.25
CA THR A 54 18.71 11.50 13.87
C THR A 54 18.35 11.27 15.32
N ASP A 55 17.88 12.30 16.03
CA ASP A 55 17.58 12.21 17.45
C ASP A 55 16.18 11.70 17.78
N GLU A 56 15.32 11.55 16.77
CA GLU A 56 13.98 11.01 16.94
C GLU A 56 14.02 9.48 17.09
N LYS A 57 13.69 8.98 18.27
CA LYS A 57 13.77 7.55 18.61
C LYS A 57 13.03 6.64 17.62
N TYR A 58 11.84 7.02 17.18
CA TYR A 58 11.07 6.18 16.24
C TYR A 58 11.68 6.16 14.83
N LEU A 59 12.41 7.22 14.42
CA LEU A 59 13.18 7.20 13.17
C LEU A 59 14.40 6.28 13.29
N GLN A 60 15.10 6.30 14.43
CA GLN A 60 16.19 5.37 14.68
C GLN A 60 15.72 3.91 14.64
N ILE A 61 14.56 3.61 15.25
CA ILE A 61 13.92 2.30 15.19
C ILE A 61 13.57 1.95 13.75
N GLY A 62 13.00 2.89 12.99
CA GLY A 62 12.65 2.70 11.59
C GLY A 62 13.85 2.34 10.71
N VAL A 63 15.00 2.98 10.94
CA VAL A 63 16.26 2.65 10.24
C VAL A 63 16.82 1.31 10.71
N MET A 64 16.85 1.06 12.01
CA MET A 64 17.40 -0.17 12.59
C MET A 64 16.67 -1.42 12.08
N PHE A 65 15.35 -1.34 11.90
CA PHE A 65 14.54 -2.45 11.36
C PHE A 65 14.32 -2.36 9.85
N ASN A 66 15.10 -1.52 9.13
CA ASN A 66 15.03 -1.39 7.68
C ASN A 66 13.63 -1.05 7.11
N PHE A 67 12.85 -0.24 7.81
CA PHE A 67 11.62 0.33 7.25
C PHE A 67 11.92 1.56 6.40
N ILE A 68 12.81 2.42 6.90
CA ILE A 68 13.11 3.72 6.33
C ILE A 68 14.61 3.94 6.18
N LYS A 69 14.96 4.87 5.32
CA LYS A 69 16.32 5.38 5.13
C LYS A 69 16.31 6.92 5.12
N ASN A 70 17.48 7.49 5.33
CA ASN A 70 17.71 8.90 5.05
C ASN A 70 18.00 9.04 3.54
N ASP A 71 17.13 9.75 2.85
CA ASP A 71 17.28 10.08 1.43
C ASP A 71 17.46 11.61 1.29
N TYR A 72 18.70 12.04 1.22
CA TYR A 72 19.08 13.46 1.13
C TYR A 72 18.38 14.35 2.17
N GLY A 73 18.34 13.91 3.43
CA GLY A 73 17.73 14.66 4.54
C GLY A 73 16.23 14.45 4.71
N ASN A 74 15.62 13.60 3.90
CA ASN A 74 14.22 13.21 4.02
C ASN A 74 14.07 11.74 4.41
N VAL A 75 12.96 11.43 5.06
CA VAL A 75 12.58 10.05 5.34
C VAL A 75 12.01 9.42 4.08
N ALA A 76 12.58 8.29 3.66
CA ALA A 76 12.07 7.50 2.56
C ALA A 76 11.97 6.01 2.97
N ILE A 77 11.06 5.26 2.34
CA ILE A 77 10.99 3.81 2.52
C ILE A 77 12.28 3.18 1.95
N VAL A 78 12.82 2.19 2.64
CA VAL A 78 14.15 1.64 2.32
C VAL A 78 14.24 1.05 0.91
N CYS A 79 13.21 0.32 0.47
CA CYS A 79 13.15 -0.29 -0.86
C CYS A 79 11.70 -0.66 -1.25
N ARG A 80 11.50 -0.96 -2.53
CA ARG A 80 10.19 -1.33 -3.10
C ARG A 80 9.56 -2.58 -2.46
N LEU A 81 10.36 -3.57 -2.09
CA LEU A 81 9.86 -4.78 -1.44
C LEU A 81 9.17 -4.46 -0.10
N VAL A 82 9.84 -3.64 0.73
CA VAL A 82 9.29 -3.18 2.02
C VAL A 82 8.07 -2.29 1.79
N GLU A 83 8.12 -1.40 0.82
CA GLU A 83 7.01 -0.55 0.42
C GLU A 83 5.76 -1.37 0.07
N THR A 84 5.91 -2.35 -0.83
CA THR A 84 4.81 -3.24 -1.24
C THR A 84 4.26 -4.03 -0.05
N ARG A 85 5.14 -4.52 0.82
CA ARG A 85 4.71 -5.26 2.02
C ARG A 85 3.93 -4.39 2.99
N LEU A 86 4.36 -3.15 3.20
CA LEU A 86 3.64 -2.18 4.05
C LEU A 86 2.28 -1.80 3.46
N TYR A 87 2.18 -1.59 2.13
CA TYR A 87 0.90 -1.39 1.47
C TYR A 87 -0.05 -2.56 1.73
N ASN A 88 0.42 -3.79 1.49
CA ASN A 88 -0.39 -4.99 1.72
C ASN A 88 -0.85 -5.13 3.18
N LEU A 89 0.04 -4.82 4.14
CA LEU A 89 -0.28 -4.84 5.55
C LEU A 89 -1.36 -3.81 5.90
N PHE A 90 -1.14 -2.54 5.54
CA PHE A 90 -2.02 -1.46 5.93
C PHE A 90 -3.37 -1.49 5.21
N ILE A 91 -3.41 -1.93 3.96
CA ILE A 91 -4.65 -2.17 3.24
C ILE A 91 -5.43 -3.30 3.92
N GLY A 92 -4.76 -4.42 4.25
CA GLY A 92 -5.39 -5.54 4.94
C GLY A 92 -5.97 -5.19 6.31
N GLU A 93 -5.31 -4.30 7.07
CA GLU A 93 -5.84 -3.80 8.35
C GLU A 93 -7.09 -2.92 8.20
N ASN A 94 -7.24 -2.24 7.08
CA ASN A 94 -8.30 -1.28 6.81
C ASN A 94 -9.30 -1.78 5.76
N GLU A 95 -9.22 -3.05 5.36
CA GLU A 95 -10.23 -3.66 4.49
C GLU A 95 -11.59 -3.54 5.18
N THR A 96 -12.33 -2.48 4.83
CA THR A 96 -13.76 -2.52 5.02
C THR A 96 -14.26 -3.59 4.06
N ALA A 97 -14.80 -4.68 4.61
CA ALA A 97 -15.29 -5.84 3.85
C ALA A 97 -16.10 -5.40 2.62
N ARG A 98 -16.90 -4.34 2.77
CA ARG A 98 -17.74 -3.79 1.70
C ARG A 98 -16.97 -3.27 0.48
N ILE A 99 -15.86 -2.53 0.67
CA ILE A 99 -15.07 -1.98 -0.46
C ILE A 99 -14.33 -3.11 -1.18
N PHE A 100 -13.79 -4.06 -0.42
CA PHE A 100 -13.14 -5.25 -0.98
C PHE A 100 -14.13 -6.09 -1.76
N ASP A 101 -15.33 -6.33 -1.24
CA ASP A 101 -16.40 -7.09 -1.89
C ASP A 101 -16.85 -6.42 -3.20
N MET A 102 -16.95 -5.10 -3.24
CA MET A 102 -17.23 -4.36 -4.48
C MET A 102 -16.16 -4.59 -5.54
N GLY A 103 -14.87 -4.52 -5.15
CA GLY A 103 -13.77 -4.84 -6.06
C GLY A 103 -13.80 -6.30 -6.54
N GLN A 104 -14.19 -7.24 -5.69
CA GLN A 104 -14.37 -8.65 -6.07
C GLN A 104 -15.51 -8.85 -7.08
N GLN A 105 -16.64 -8.17 -6.89
CA GLN A 105 -17.76 -8.23 -7.82
C GLN A 105 -17.39 -7.67 -9.19
N ASP A 106 -16.60 -6.62 -9.22
CA ASP A 106 -16.17 -5.93 -10.43
C ASP A 106 -14.94 -6.55 -11.10
N LYS A 107 -14.31 -7.54 -10.49
CA LYS A 107 -12.99 -8.10 -10.87
C LYS A 107 -12.81 -8.37 -12.36
N ASN A 108 -13.82 -8.93 -13.00
CA ASN A 108 -13.75 -9.31 -14.41
C ASN A 108 -14.32 -8.25 -15.37
N SER A 109 -14.82 -7.13 -14.83
CA SER A 109 -15.51 -6.10 -15.62
C SER A 109 -14.56 -5.14 -16.33
N PHE A 110 -13.28 -5.10 -15.93
CA PHE A 110 -12.32 -4.10 -16.39
C PHE A 110 -11.13 -4.67 -17.14
N ILE A 111 -11.07 -6.01 -17.31
CA ILE A 111 -9.94 -6.67 -17.98
C ILE A 111 -10.38 -7.11 -19.36
N TYR A 112 -9.77 -6.50 -20.37
CA TYR A 112 -9.99 -6.81 -21.78
C TYR A 112 -8.64 -7.17 -22.42
N ASP A 113 -8.55 -8.36 -23.01
CA ASP A 113 -7.35 -8.84 -23.69
C ASP A 113 -6.05 -8.70 -22.85
N GLY A 114 -6.15 -9.00 -21.55
CA GLY A 114 -5.03 -8.89 -20.61
C GLY A 114 -4.67 -7.46 -20.17
N HIS A 115 -5.43 -6.46 -20.60
CA HIS A 115 -5.24 -5.06 -20.23
C HIS A 115 -6.37 -4.55 -19.35
N ILE A 116 -6.04 -3.66 -18.41
CA ILE A 116 -7.03 -3.02 -17.53
C ILE A 116 -7.54 -1.75 -18.20
N ASP A 117 -8.85 -1.63 -18.39
CA ASP A 117 -9.49 -0.36 -18.73
C ASP A 117 -9.56 0.53 -17.47
N MET A 118 -8.51 1.33 -17.31
CA MET A 118 -8.35 2.20 -16.15
C MET A 118 -9.45 3.28 -16.07
N ARG A 119 -9.97 3.75 -17.22
CA ARG A 119 -11.03 4.75 -17.26
C ARG A 119 -12.32 4.18 -16.70
N LEU A 120 -12.74 3.03 -17.20
CA LEU A 120 -13.96 2.34 -16.75
C LEU A 120 -13.86 1.98 -15.26
N LEU A 121 -12.66 1.54 -14.82
CA LEU A 121 -12.38 1.21 -13.42
C LEU A 121 -12.55 2.43 -12.52
N LEU A 122 -11.97 3.57 -12.88
CA LEU A 122 -12.09 4.81 -12.12
C LEU A 122 -13.53 5.33 -12.07
N GLU A 123 -14.25 5.31 -13.20
CA GLU A 123 -15.67 5.70 -13.26
C GLU A 123 -16.53 4.84 -12.33
N ARG A 124 -16.27 3.54 -12.27
CA ARG A 124 -16.99 2.62 -11.39
C ARG A 124 -16.61 2.84 -9.92
N PHE A 125 -15.32 3.01 -9.64
CA PHE A 125 -14.84 3.33 -8.30
C PHE A 125 -15.50 4.62 -7.77
N CYS A 126 -15.51 5.70 -8.54
CA CYS A 126 -16.13 6.96 -8.15
C CYS A 126 -17.63 6.79 -7.84
N ARG A 127 -18.32 5.96 -8.60
CA ARG A 127 -19.74 5.66 -8.34
C ARG A 127 -19.92 4.96 -6.99
N HIS A 128 -19.19 3.87 -6.77
CA HIS A 128 -19.24 3.13 -5.51
C HIS A 128 -18.80 3.97 -4.31
N PHE A 129 -17.80 4.81 -4.54
CA PHE A 129 -17.29 5.71 -3.52
C PHE A 129 -18.35 6.71 -3.07
N ASN A 130 -19.05 7.34 -4.00
CA ASN A 130 -20.15 8.29 -3.72
C ASN A 130 -21.36 7.62 -3.04
N GLU A 131 -21.56 6.31 -3.23
CA GLU A 131 -22.61 5.55 -2.53
C GLU A 131 -22.26 5.28 -1.05
N ILE A 132 -20.97 5.25 -0.70
CA ILE A 132 -20.49 4.93 0.64
C ILE A 132 -20.18 6.17 1.46
N TYR A 133 -19.57 7.17 0.82
CA TYR A 133 -19.06 8.37 1.46
C TYR A 133 -19.83 9.61 0.98
N ASN A 134 -20.18 10.48 1.93
CA ASN A 134 -20.75 11.78 1.59
C ASN A 134 -19.62 12.81 1.48
N PRO A 135 -19.33 13.36 0.29
CA PRO A 135 -18.25 14.32 0.08
C PRO A 135 -18.31 15.53 1.02
N GLU A 136 -19.52 16.01 1.33
CA GLU A 136 -19.71 17.21 2.16
C GLU A 136 -19.38 16.98 3.65
N LYS A 137 -19.45 15.74 4.13
CA LYS A 137 -19.20 15.40 5.53
C LYS A 137 -17.84 14.78 5.77
N ASP A 138 -17.25 14.20 4.73
CA ASP A 138 -16.08 13.33 4.83
C ASP A 138 -14.86 13.88 4.07
N GLU A 139 -14.83 15.20 3.75
CA GLU A 139 -13.77 15.82 2.93
C GLU A 139 -12.37 15.58 3.52
N GLU A 140 -12.19 15.79 4.82
CA GLU A 140 -10.91 15.53 5.52
C GLU A 140 -10.53 14.05 5.52
N PHE A 141 -11.54 13.16 5.63
CA PHE A 141 -11.33 11.71 5.54
C PHE A 141 -10.92 11.29 4.13
N LEU A 142 -11.49 11.91 3.10
CA LEU A 142 -11.19 11.65 1.69
C LEU A 142 -9.76 11.97 1.34
N GLU A 143 -9.29 13.15 1.75
CA GLU A 143 -7.93 13.59 1.49
C GLU A 143 -6.89 12.65 2.13
N ARG A 144 -7.14 12.19 3.36
CA ARG A 144 -6.24 11.29 4.09
C ARG A 144 -6.28 9.85 3.62
N ASN A 145 -7.44 9.35 3.26
CA ASN A 145 -7.64 7.91 3.05
C ASN A 145 -8.00 7.51 1.61
N GLY A 146 -8.26 8.49 0.73
CA GLY A 146 -8.73 8.23 -0.65
C GLY A 146 -7.85 7.24 -1.42
N ARG A 147 -6.52 7.38 -1.32
CA ARG A 147 -5.56 6.47 -1.94
C ARG A 147 -5.69 5.05 -1.38
N MET A 148 -5.79 4.93 -0.05
CA MET A 148 -5.94 3.62 0.61
C MET A 148 -7.24 2.94 0.23
N ILE A 149 -8.34 3.68 0.18
CA ILE A 149 -9.66 3.16 -0.22
C ILE A 149 -9.62 2.68 -1.66
N PHE A 150 -9.03 3.48 -2.57
CA PHE A 150 -8.87 3.09 -3.96
C PHE A 150 -8.02 1.83 -4.12
N LEU A 151 -6.90 1.71 -3.41
CA LEU A 151 -6.06 0.52 -3.44
C LEU A 151 -6.76 -0.72 -2.86
N THR A 152 -7.60 -0.55 -1.84
CA THR A 152 -8.43 -1.64 -1.30
C THR A 152 -9.43 -2.15 -2.34
N TYR A 153 -10.07 -1.26 -3.09
CA TYR A 153 -10.95 -1.61 -4.20
C TYR A 153 -10.22 -2.28 -5.36
N LEU A 154 -9.05 -1.74 -5.71
CA LEU A 154 -8.24 -2.20 -6.83
C LEU A 154 -7.62 -3.59 -6.59
N ARG A 155 -7.27 -3.90 -5.33
CA ARG A 155 -6.56 -5.13 -4.96
C ARG A 155 -7.17 -6.43 -5.50
N PRO A 156 -8.48 -6.72 -5.33
CA PRO A 156 -9.07 -7.93 -5.88
C PRO A 156 -9.13 -7.94 -7.41
N ILE A 157 -9.19 -6.78 -8.06
CA ILE A 157 -9.27 -6.65 -9.52
C ILE A 157 -7.93 -7.06 -10.16
N ILE A 158 -6.80 -6.59 -9.61
CA ILE A 158 -5.47 -6.87 -10.14
C ILE A 158 -4.82 -8.12 -9.54
N ASN A 159 -5.43 -8.71 -8.52
CA ASN A 159 -4.85 -9.87 -7.83
C ASN A 159 -4.73 -11.06 -8.79
N GLY A 160 -3.50 -11.46 -9.10
CA GLY A 160 -3.17 -12.53 -10.06
C GLY A 160 -2.92 -12.05 -11.50
N VAL A 161 -3.11 -10.77 -11.82
CA VAL A 161 -2.89 -10.20 -13.17
C VAL A 161 -1.80 -9.12 -13.19
N GLY A 162 -1.51 -8.51 -12.05
CA GLY A 162 -0.50 -7.44 -11.98
C GLY A 162 -0.18 -6.97 -10.56
N ASN A 163 0.79 -6.09 -10.47
CA ASN A 163 1.16 -5.39 -9.25
C ASN A 163 0.90 -3.89 -9.42
N TYR A 164 0.49 -3.21 -8.35
CA TYR A 164 0.41 -1.76 -8.34
C TYR A 164 1.67 -1.17 -7.72
N TYR A 165 2.09 -0.05 -8.29
CA TYR A 165 3.17 0.76 -7.74
C TYR A 165 2.62 2.16 -7.54
N CYS A 166 2.77 2.71 -6.33
CA CYS A 166 2.49 4.11 -6.08
C CYS A 166 3.80 4.88 -6.20
N GLU A 167 3.85 5.85 -7.08
CA GLU A 167 4.93 6.87 -7.07
C GLU A 167 4.58 7.92 -6.01
N ALA A 168 5.54 8.19 -5.13
CA ALA A 168 5.42 9.21 -4.09
C ALA A 168 5.71 10.60 -4.64
#